data_964adeaacb78156fab450083bab87920
#
_entry.id   964adeaacb78156fab450083bab87920
#
_cell.length_a   1.000
_cell.length_b   1.000
_cell.length_c   1.000
_cell.angle_alpha   90.00
_cell.angle_beta   90.00
_cell.angle_gamma   90.00
#
_symmetry.space_group_name_H-M   'P 1'
#
loop_
_entity.id
_entity.type
_entity.pdbx_description
1 polymer ?
#
loop_
_entity_poly.entity_id
_entity_poly.type
_entity_poly.pdbx_seq_one_letter_code
_entity_poly.pdbx_strand_id
1 'polypeptide(L)'
;MRLRDELDSLAPGTNASQELLARMLCVEFMRYWARHSSRYGLLTALIDNRLAACLHAVHNDPGRQWKVEDLAKLVAMSRSAFAARFKALTGLAPLEYIMRWRMRLAAHALREGTQPISRIAESIGYQSDSAFSLAFKRIYGMAPSSYRRNLAVGE
;
A
#
# COMPACT_ATOMS: atom_id res chain seq x y z
N MET A 1 -19.16 -34.02 -9.35
CA MET A 1 -19.82 -32.70 -9.30
C MET A 1 -18.76 -31.68 -9.65
N ARG A 2 -18.89 -31.01 -10.79
CA ARG A 2 -17.81 -30.21 -11.36
C ARG A 2 -17.90 -28.80 -10.79
N LEU A 3 -16.78 -28.22 -10.41
CA LEU A 3 -16.64 -26.83 -9.88
C LEU A 3 -17.42 -25.78 -10.73
N ARG A 4 -17.67 -26.11 -11.98
CA ARG A 4 -18.39 -25.27 -12.95
C ARG A 4 -19.89 -25.18 -12.66
N ASP A 5 -20.50 -26.27 -12.16
CA ASP A 5 -21.93 -26.37 -11.89
C ASP A 5 -22.31 -25.56 -10.63
N GLU A 6 -21.33 -25.37 -9.73
CA GLU A 6 -21.48 -24.58 -8.50
C GLU A 6 -21.34 -23.06 -8.75
N LEU A 7 -20.57 -22.68 -9.78
CA LEU A 7 -20.42 -21.28 -10.18
C LEU A 7 -21.66 -20.73 -10.90
N ASP A 8 -22.45 -21.59 -11.52
CA ASP A 8 -23.64 -21.22 -12.28
C ASP A 8 -24.96 -21.35 -11.47
N SER A 9 -24.89 -21.84 -10.22
CA SER A 9 -26.08 -21.98 -9.38
C SER A 9 -26.48 -20.63 -8.75
N LEU A 10 -27.65 -20.14 -9.10
CA LEU A 10 -28.32 -18.95 -8.53
C LEU A 10 -28.93 -19.20 -7.13
N ALA A 11 -28.41 -20.16 -6.36
CA ALA A 11 -28.93 -20.46 -5.04
C ALA A 11 -28.65 -19.32 -4.03
N PRO A 12 -29.57 -19.01 -3.11
CA PRO A 12 -29.34 -18.01 -2.07
C PRO A 12 -28.10 -18.37 -1.23
N GLY A 13 -27.12 -17.47 -1.15
CA GLY A 13 -25.86 -17.67 -0.46
C GLY A 13 -24.66 -18.06 -1.32
N THR A 14 -24.84 -18.39 -2.59
CA THR A 14 -23.74 -18.76 -3.50
C THR A 14 -22.73 -17.63 -3.64
N ASN A 15 -23.17 -16.40 -3.78
CA ASN A 15 -22.29 -15.23 -3.87
C ASN A 15 -21.45 -15.02 -2.60
N ALA A 16 -22.05 -15.23 -1.41
CA ALA A 16 -21.34 -15.12 -0.14
C ALA A 16 -20.28 -16.22 0.02
N SER A 17 -20.62 -17.44 -0.38
CA SER A 17 -19.70 -18.59 -0.36
C SER A 17 -18.55 -18.41 -1.35
N GLN A 18 -18.83 -17.91 -2.55
CA GLN A 18 -17.82 -17.61 -3.57
C GLN A 18 -16.87 -16.50 -3.12
N GLU A 19 -17.40 -15.45 -2.50
CA GLU A 19 -16.57 -14.37 -1.95
C GLU A 19 -15.68 -14.86 -0.83
N LEU A 20 -16.20 -15.70 0.07
CA LEU A 20 -15.42 -16.28 1.16
C LEU A 20 -14.33 -17.21 0.63
N LEU A 21 -14.63 -18.08 -0.33
CA LEU A 21 -13.66 -18.94 -0.99
C LEU A 21 -12.59 -18.14 -1.74
N ALA A 22 -12.97 -17.10 -2.47
CA ALA A 22 -12.04 -16.22 -3.15
C ALA A 22 -11.09 -15.53 -2.15
N ARG A 23 -11.61 -15.04 -1.03
CA ARG A 23 -10.80 -14.45 0.05
C ARG A 23 -9.84 -15.47 0.66
N MET A 24 -10.30 -16.69 0.93
CA MET A 24 -9.45 -17.77 1.45
C MET A 24 -8.35 -18.16 0.47
N LEU A 25 -8.68 -18.31 -0.82
CA LEU A 25 -7.71 -18.61 -1.88
C LEU A 25 -6.67 -17.48 -2.02
N CYS A 26 -7.09 -16.22 -1.95
CA CYS A 26 -6.17 -15.09 -1.97
C CYS A 26 -5.21 -15.13 -0.78
N VAL A 27 -5.70 -15.44 0.42
CA VAL A 27 -4.86 -15.55 1.62
C VAL A 27 -3.87 -16.72 1.49
N GLU A 28 -4.33 -17.88 1.05
CA GLU A 28 -3.46 -19.06 0.86
C GLU A 28 -2.45 -18.85 -0.27
N PHE A 29 -2.84 -18.21 -1.37
CA PHE A 29 -1.94 -17.82 -2.45
C PHE A 29 -0.87 -16.85 -1.95
N MET A 30 -1.25 -15.83 -1.16
CA MET A 30 -0.30 -14.90 -0.56
C MET A 30 0.65 -15.61 0.41
N ARG A 31 0.14 -16.55 1.23
CA ARG A 31 0.96 -17.35 2.14
C ARG A 31 1.92 -18.28 1.39
N TYR A 32 1.43 -18.94 0.35
CA TYR A 32 2.24 -19.81 -0.50
C TYR A 32 3.36 -19.01 -1.17
N TRP A 33 3.00 -17.88 -1.77
CA TRP A 33 3.94 -17.02 -2.47
C TRP A 33 4.98 -16.40 -1.52
N ALA A 34 4.59 -15.99 -0.33
CA ALA A 34 5.49 -15.48 0.70
C ALA A 34 6.50 -16.53 1.19
N ARG A 35 6.10 -17.81 1.25
CA ARG A 35 6.99 -18.92 1.64
C ARG A 35 7.95 -19.34 0.53
N HIS A 36 7.54 -19.22 -0.73
CA HIS A 36 8.28 -19.76 -1.88
C HIS A 36 9.01 -18.67 -2.69
N SER A 37 8.65 -17.40 -2.52
CA SER A 37 9.37 -16.30 -3.15
C SER A 37 10.66 -16.01 -2.39
N SER A 38 11.75 -16.46 -2.96
CA SER A 38 13.12 -16.25 -2.46
C SER A 38 13.59 -14.79 -2.51
N ARG A 39 12.73 -13.84 -2.86
CA ARG A 39 13.06 -12.42 -3.01
C ARG A 39 12.12 -11.55 -2.19
N TYR A 40 12.75 -10.72 -1.38
CA TYR A 40 12.26 -9.64 -0.55
C TYR A 40 10.97 -9.00 -1.08
N GLY A 41 9.94 -8.91 -0.28
CA GLY A 41 8.69 -8.31 -0.67
C GLY A 41 7.80 -7.93 0.51
N LEU A 42 6.85 -7.05 0.25
CA LEU A 42 5.87 -6.57 1.22
C LEU A 42 5.16 -7.72 1.96
N LEU A 43 4.89 -8.84 1.27
CA LEU A 43 4.26 -10.02 1.87
C LEU A 43 5.13 -10.68 2.94
N THR A 44 6.45 -10.73 2.73
CA THR A 44 7.40 -11.24 3.75
C THR A 44 7.43 -10.32 4.97
N ALA A 45 7.33 -9.01 4.74
CA ALA A 45 7.26 -8.03 5.83
C ALA A 45 5.95 -8.13 6.63
N LEU A 46 4.83 -8.49 6.00
CA LEU A 46 3.54 -8.70 6.68
C LEU A 46 3.50 -9.97 7.53
N ILE A 47 4.34 -10.97 7.23
CA ILE A 47 4.49 -12.19 8.05
C ILE A 47 5.38 -11.92 9.27
N ASP A 48 6.27 -10.94 9.21
CA ASP A 48 7.04 -10.50 10.36
C ASP A 48 6.15 -9.64 11.26
N ASN A 49 5.68 -10.21 12.37
CA ASN A 49 4.76 -9.55 13.32
C ASN A 49 5.23 -8.16 13.78
N ARG A 50 6.54 -7.94 13.88
CA ARG A 50 7.11 -6.63 14.26
C ARG A 50 6.97 -5.62 13.13
N LEU A 51 7.35 -6.01 11.91
CA LEU A 51 7.19 -5.13 10.76
C LEU A 51 5.72 -4.88 10.42
N ALA A 52 4.86 -5.87 10.56
CA ALA A 52 3.42 -5.72 10.34
C ALA A 52 2.84 -4.58 11.20
N ALA A 53 3.24 -4.49 12.47
CA ALA A 53 2.81 -3.39 13.35
C ALA A 53 3.24 -2.01 12.84
N CYS A 54 4.48 -1.89 12.32
CA CYS A 54 4.96 -0.64 11.72
C CYS A 54 4.22 -0.29 10.43
N LEU A 55 4.01 -1.27 9.55
CA LEU A 55 3.28 -1.07 8.31
C LEU A 55 1.84 -0.65 8.58
N HIS A 56 1.17 -1.31 9.53
CA HIS A 56 -0.18 -0.95 9.95
C HIS A 56 -0.26 0.48 10.49
N ALA A 57 0.69 0.88 11.36
CA ALA A 57 0.75 2.25 11.87
C ALA A 57 0.91 3.29 10.76
N VAL A 58 1.81 3.04 9.79
CA VAL A 58 2.05 3.93 8.64
C VAL A 58 0.83 4.00 7.72
N HIS A 59 0.16 2.85 7.49
CA HIS A 59 -1.02 2.80 6.61
C HIS A 59 -2.22 3.50 7.22
N ASN A 60 -2.39 3.42 8.54
CA ASN A 60 -3.52 4.07 9.24
C ASN A 60 -3.33 5.58 9.38
N ASP A 61 -2.10 6.05 9.45
CA ASP A 61 -1.79 7.48 9.57
C ASP A 61 -0.67 7.88 8.59
N PRO A 62 -0.97 7.91 7.28
CA PRO A 62 0.02 8.24 6.26
C PRO A 62 0.46 9.71 6.32
N GLY A 63 -0.36 10.60 6.85
CA GLY A 63 -0.08 12.04 6.98
C GLY A 63 0.94 12.38 8.06
N ARG A 64 1.09 11.52 9.07
CA ARG A 64 2.02 11.73 10.18
C ARG A 64 3.46 11.83 9.71
N GLN A 65 4.22 12.77 10.27
CA GLN A 65 5.66 12.92 10.01
C GLN A 65 6.47 11.81 10.71
N TRP A 66 6.43 10.62 10.11
CA TRP A 66 7.11 9.44 10.62
C TRP A 66 8.63 9.60 10.58
N LYS A 67 9.29 9.34 11.69
CA LYS A 67 10.75 9.21 11.79
C LYS A 67 11.11 7.72 11.92
N VAL A 68 12.30 7.36 11.44
CA VAL A 68 12.78 5.97 11.54
C VAL A 68 12.88 5.54 13.00
N GLU A 69 13.23 6.48 13.88
CA GLU A 69 13.32 6.28 15.33
C GLU A 69 11.97 5.90 15.96
N ASP A 70 10.89 6.55 15.51
CA ASP A 70 9.54 6.29 16.02
C ASP A 70 9.08 4.88 15.63
N LEU A 71 9.33 4.49 14.38
CA LEU A 71 9.02 3.15 13.89
C LEU A 71 9.87 2.08 14.60
N ALA A 72 11.15 2.34 14.83
CA ALA A 72 12.03 1.43 15.55
C ALA A 72 11.58 1.21 17.00
N LYS A 73 11.14 2.27 17.68
CA LYS A 73 10.58 2.21 19.04
C LYS A 73 9.32 1.34 19.12
N LEU A 74 8.43 1.41 18.12
CA LEU A 74 7.20 0.59 18.07
C LEU A 74 7.49 -0.91 18.15
N VAL A 75 8.67 -1.33 17.70
CA VAL A 75 9.06 -2.75 17.61
C VAL A 75 10.24 -3.10 18.52
N ALA A 76 10.56 -2.23 19.47
CA ALA A 76 11.65 -2.40 20.42
C ALA A 76 13.00 -2.72 19.75
N MET A 77 13.34 -1.99 18.68
CA MET A 77 14.60 -2.13 17.94
C MET A 77 15.40 -0.84 17.97
N SER A 78 16.73 -0.95 17.82
CA SER A 78 17.55 0.22 17.50
C SER A 78 17.23 0.73 16.09
N ARG A 79 17.45 2.04 15.86
CA ARG A 79 17.23 2.66 14.53
C ARG A 79 17.94 1.91 13.40
N SER A 80 19.21 1.56 13.61
CA SER A 80 20.01 0.87 12.59
C SER A 80 19.53 -0.55 12.32
N ALA A 81 19.24 -1.31 13.38
CA ALA A 81 18.72 -2.68 13.24
C ALA A 81 17.34 -2.69 12.54
N PHE A 82 16.45 -1.75 12.89
CA PHE A 82 15.15 -1.59 12.25
C PHE A 82 15.30 -1.27 10.76
N ALA A 83 16.10 -0.25 10.42
CA ALA A 83 16.29 0.18 9.03
C ALA A 83 16.86 -0.95 8.16
N ALA A 84 17.86 -1.69 8.66
CA ALA A 84 18.44 -2.84 7.97
C ALA A 84 17.40 -3.96 7.75
N ARG A 85 16.66 -4.34 8.82
CA ARG A 85 15.62 -5.36 8.76
C ARG A 85 14.48 -4.96 7.82
N PHE A 86 14.02 -3.71 7.93
CA PHE A 86 12.96 -3.19 7.06
C PHE A 86 13.37 -3.26 5.59
N LYS A 87 14.59 -2.77 5.25
CA LYS A 87 15.11 -2.85 3.88
C LYS A 87 15.31 -4.28 3.41
N ALA A 88 15.79 -5.16 4.28
CA ALA A 88 15.96 -6.58 3.97
C ALA A 88 14.63 -7.25 3.61
N LEU A 89 13.52 -6.92 4.29
CA LEU A 89 12.22 -7.54 4.08
C LEU A 89 11.38 -6.86 3.00
N THR A 90 11.45 -5.54 2.86
CA THR A 90 10.63 -4.78 1.90
C THR A 90 11.36 -4.42 0.60
N GLY A 91 12.68 -4.49 0.58
CA GLY A 91 13.54 -4.01 -0.50
C GLY A 91 13.75 -2.49 -0.49
N LEU A 92 13.08 -1.74 0.38
CA LEU A 92 13.11 -0.27 0.45
C LEU A 92 13.54 0.23 1.83
N ALA A 93 14.18 1.39 1.86
CA ALA A 93 14.39 2.09 3.12
C ALA A 93 13.04 2.56 3.71
N PRO A 94 12.88 2.64 5.06
CA PRO A 94 11.60 2.96 5.69
C PRO A 94 10.94 4.24 5.17
N LEU A 95 11.68 5.36 5.11
CA LEU A 95 11.13 6.64 4.62
C LEU A 95 10.82 6.63 3.12
N GLU A 96 11.56 5.86 2.33
CA GLU A 96 11.27 5.66 0.92
C GLU A 96 9.95 4.89 0.73
N TYR A 97 9.74 3.86 1.54
CA TYR A 97 8.48 3.12 1.56
C TYR A 97 7.30 4.03 1.88
N ILE A 98 7.40 4.85 2.94
CA ILE A 98 6.35 5.80 3.35
C ILE A 98 6.05 6.79 2.22
N MET A 99 7.09 7.35 1.60
CA MET A 99 6.93 8.26 0.47
C MET A 99 6.18 7.59 -0.69
N ARG A 100 6.57 6.37 -1.08
CA ARG A 100 5.90 5.62 -2.16
C ARG A 100 4.45 5.28 -1.81
N TRP A 101 4.18 4.92 -0.55
CA TRP A 101 2.82 4.67 -0.07
C TRP A 101 1.95 5.93 -0.17
N ARG A 102 2.43 7.07 0.31
CA ARG A 102 1.75 8.37 0.17
C ARG A 102 1.44 8.70 -1.31
N MET A 103 2.37 8.46 -2.21
CA MET A 103 2.16 8.71 -3.63
C MET A 103 1.12 7.77 -4.24
N ARG A 104 1.02 6.53 -3.77
CA ARG A 104 -0.05 5.60 -4.19
C ARG A 104 -1.42 6.09 -3.73
N LEU A 105 -1.55 6.54 -2.48
CA LEU A 105 -2.79 7.13 -1.96
C LEU A 105 -3.18 8.37 -2.76
N ALA A 106 -2.23 9.25 -3.06
CA ALA A 106 -2.47 10.43 -3.89
C ALA A 106 -2.95 10.05 -5.29
N ALA A 107 -2.29 9.09 -5.94
CA ALA A 107 -2.69 8.63 -7.27
C ALA A 107 -4.10 8.03 -7.28
N HIS A 108 -4.48 7.31 -6.21
CA HIS A 108 -5.83 6.79 -6.03
C HIS A 108 -6.85 7.94 -5.85
N ALA A 109 -6.59 8.88 -4.97
CA ALA A 109 -7.44 10.04 -4.77
C ALA A 109 -7.59 10.93 -6.02
N LEU A 110 -6.55 11.02 -6.85
CA LEU A 110 -6.59 11.74 -8.12
C LEU A 110 -7.46 11.02 -9.17
N ARG A 111 -7.57 9.69 -9.11
CA ARG A 111 -8.42 8.89 -10.01
C ARG A 111 -9.90 8.98 -9.64
N GLU A 112 -10.20 8.84 -8.36
CA GLU A 112 -11.59 8.68 -7.89
C GLU A 112 -12.28 10.01 -7.59
N GLY A 113 -11.54 11.11 -7.48
CA GLY A 113 -12.10 12.29 -6.88
C GLY A 113 -11.90 13.60 -7.61
N THR A 114 -12.84 14.47 -7.31
CA THR A 114 -12.84 15.89 -7.66
C THR A 114 -12.12 16.76 -6.61
N GLN A 115 -11.54 16.14 -5.57
CA GLN A 115 -10.87 16.88 -4.50
C GLN A 115 -9.74 17.77 -5.01
N PRO A 116 -9.58 18.99 -4.47
CA PRO A 116 -8.45 19.86 -4.79
C PRO A 116 -7.11 19.14 -4.51
N ILE A 117 -6.13 19.38 -5.39
CA ILE A 117 -4.79 18.76 -5.27
C ILE A 117 -4.14 19.14 -3.93
N SER A 118 -4.34 20.37 -3.46
CA SER A 118 -3.87 20.84 -2.15
C SER A 118 -4.42 19.99 -0.99
N ARG A 119 -5.70 19.63 -1.02
CA ARG A 119 -6.30 18.77 0.00
C ARG A 119 -5.75 17.35 -0.02
N ILE A 120 -5.48 16.80 -1.20
CA ILE A 120 -4.81 15.51 -1.33
C ILE A 120 -3.40 15.58 -0.75
N ALA A 121 -2.64 16.63 -1.07
CA ALA A 121 -1.29 16.84 -0.53
C ALA A 121 -1.30 16.92 1.01
N GLU A 122 -2.21 17.70 1.57
CA GLU A 122 -2.37 17.87 3.01
C GLU A 122 -2.71 16.55 3.72
N SER A 123 -3.67 15.78 3.17
CA SER A 123 -4.12 14.51 3.77
C SER A 123 -3.03 13.45 3.87
N ILE A 124 -2.02 13.52 3.02
CA ILE A 124 -0.86 12.62 3.03
C ILE A 124 0.40 13.25 3.64
N GLY A 125 0.25 14.39 4.34
CA GLY A 125 1.27 15.00 5.17
C GLY A 125 2.27 15.90 4.44
N TYR A 126 1.94 16.43 3.26
CA TYR A 126 2.72 17.47 2.60
C TYR A 126 2.25 18.85 3.03
N GLN A 127 3.19 19.69 3.42
CA GLN A 127 2.92 21.05 3.87
C GLN A 127 2.88 22.08 2.73
N SER A 128 3.30 21.69 1.51
CA SER A 128 3.22 22.55 0.34
C SER A 128 2.90 21.75 -0.91
N ASP A 129 2.10 22.35 -1.78
CA ASP A 129 1.72 21.79 -3.09
C ASP A 129 2.93 21.60 -4.01
N SER A 130 3.94 22.46 -3.90
CA SER A 130 5.17 22.36 -4.67
C SER A 130 6.00 21.14 -4.28
N ALA A 131 6.18 20.90 -2.97
CA ALA A 131 6.89 19.71 -2.47
C ALA A 131 6.15 18.42 -2.86
N PHE A 132 4.83 18.40 -2.74
CA PHE A 132 4.00 17.28 -3.18
C PHE A 132 4.14 17.05 -4.68
N SER A 133 3.98 18.10 -5.50
CA SER A 133 4.04 17.99 -6.97
C SER A 133 5.40 17.48 -7.45
N LEU A 134 6.49 17.90 -6.80
CA LEU A 134 7.83 17.42 -7.09
C LEU A 134 7.98 15.92 -6.76
N ALA A 135 7.54 15.51 -5.56
CA ALA A 135 7.59 14.13 -5.13
C ALA A 135 6.72 13.21 -6.03
N PHE A 136 5.52 13.68 -6.39
CA PHE A 136 4.62 12.95 -7.27
C PHE A 136 5.21 12.79 -8.68
N LYS A 137 5.75 13.88 -9.26
CA LYS A 137 6.41 13.84 -10.56
C LYS A 137 7.60 12.90 -10.58
N ARG A 138 8.36 12.83 -9.48
CA ARG A 138 9.49 11.90 -9.36
C ARG A 138 9.07 10.43 -9.45
N ILE A 139 7.88 10.07 -8.93
CA ILE A 139 7.40 8.68 -8.90
C ILE A 139 6.61 8.32 -10.16
N TYR A 140 5.76 9.24 -10.65
CA TYR A 140 4.83 8.99 -11.75
C TYR A 140 5.25 9.63 -13.09
N GLY A 141 6.39 10.33 -13.12
CA GLY A 141 6.91 10.97 -14.34
C GLY A 141 6.20 12.26 -14.75
N MET A 142 5.05 12.59 -14.12
CA MET A 142 4.24 13.76 -14.48
C MET A 142 3.65 14.44 -13.25
N ALA A 143 3.24 15.71 -13.40
CA ALA A 143 2.60 16.47 -12.33
C ALA A 143 1.21 15.90 -11.96
N PRO A 144 0.73 16.07 -10.70
CA PRO A 144 -0.58 15.59 -10.27
C PRO A 144 -1.74 16.07 -11.13
N SER A 145 -1.71 17.33 -11.58
CA SER A 145 -2.73 17.90 -12.46
C SER A 145 -2.78 17.25 -13.83
N SER A 146 -1.61 16.97 -14.41
CA SER A 146 -1.49 16.26 -15.69
C SER A 146 -1.92 14.81 -15.55
N TYR A 147 -1.57 14.16 -14.42
CA TYR A 147 -2.00 12.78 -14.11
C TYR A 147 -3.52 12.68 -14.07
N ARG A 148 -4.20 13.58 -13.34
CA ARG A 148 -5.68 13.63 -13.27
C ARG A 148 -6.31 13.87 -14.66
N ARG A 149 -5.79 14.81 -15.43
CA ARG A 149 -6.32 15.12 -16.76
C ARG A 149 -6.19 13.96 -17.74
N ASN A 150 -5.07 13.25 -17.71
CA ASN A 150 -4.85 12.10 -18.60
C ASN A 150 -5.80 10.94 -18.31
N LEU A 151 -6.26 10.80 -17.07
CA LEU A 151 -7.27 9.80 -16.70
C LEU A 151 -8.65 10.17 -17.26
N ALA A 152 -8.99 11.47 -17.27
CA ALA A 152 -10.29 11.95 -17.78
C ALA A 152 -10.39 11.89 -19.33
N VAL A 153 -9.28 11.72 -20.04
CA VAL A 153 -9.23 11.64 -21.51
C VAL A 153 -9.20 10.17 -22.00
N GLY A 154 -9.00 9.22 -21.11
CA GLY A 154 -8.90 7.78 -21.41
C GLY A 154 -10.20 6.98 -21.19
N GLU A 155 -11.30 7.64 -20.82
CA GLU A 155 -12.67 7.11 -20.82
C GLU A 155 -13.42 7.60 -22.07
#